data_0108f28cd6b36e7253f6fe4a0b09eeb4
#
_entry.id   0108f28cd6b36e7253f6fe4a0b09eeb4
#
_cell.length_a   1.000
_cell.length_b   1.000
_cell.length_c   1.000
_cell.angle_alpha   90.00
_cell.angle_beta   90.00
_cell.angle_gamma   90.00
#
_symmetry.space_group_name_H-M   'P 1'
#
loop_
_entity.id
_entity.type
_entity.pdbx_description
1 polymer ?
#
loop_
_entity_poly.entity_id
_entity_poly.type
_entity_poly.pdbx_seq_one_letter_code
_entity_poly.pdbx_strand_id
1 'polypeptide(L)'
;MNQLPVQRASELSIDSAPLSHWLVEGLWSDQAVGILGGEPKCCKSFLALDLAVSVASGAPCLRRFAVRRSGPVLLFPAEDSLAVVRRRLEGICSAAEVGFQSLPVEVITTPTLRLDAPKDRERLSNTVQALQPRLLILDPLIRLHRLDENDASQIAALLSYLRQLQRAFHVAVLVVHHARKDANVTRPGQALRGSSELHGWGDSNLYMRRRGAQLTLSTEHRAAASQEHIPLQLTQAGSALALCVASDSPIAEPASEPSTLQRVQQILAGLDQPVTVQQLRKLCGLRTATVCSCLAELANTGAVTRHSKGYQLNPALQSPPVSLSSSIGPQGNGNGKHSPSRPLNSPDQPHICSSGG
;
A
#
# COMPACT_ATOMS: atom_id res chain seq x y z
N MET A 1 27.63 35.44 -24.94
CA MET A 1 26.78 35.90 -23.83
C MET A 1 26.55 34.70 -22.91
N ASN A 2 26.99 34.82 -21.66
CA ASN A 2 26.95 33.69 -20.70
C ASN A 2 25.91 33.98 -19.60
N GLN A 3 24.68 34.35 -20.03
CA GLN A 3 23.56 34.62 -19.11
C GLN A 3 22.54 33.51 -19.19
N LEU A 4 21.93 33.16 -18.05
CA LEU A 4 20.82 32.21 -18.02
C LEU A 4 19.59 32.80 -18.71
N PRO A 5 18.79 32.01 -19.43
CA PRO A 5 17.51 32.44 -19.95
C PRO A 5 16.56 32.76 -18.81
N VAL A 6 15.95 33.95 -18.82
CA VAL A 6 15.00 34.38 -17.78
C VAL A 6 13.74 34.93 -18.44
N GLN A 7 12.58 34.62 -17.83
CA GLN A 7 11.29 35.18 -18.22
C GLN A 7 10.62 35.80 -16.99
N ARG A 8 9.81 36.80 -17.18
CA ARG A 8 8.98 37.35 -16.12
C ARG A 8 7.89 36.33 -15.76
N ALA A 9 7.59 36.12 -14.47
CA ALA A 9 6.62 35.13 -14.04
C ALA A 9 5.24 35.30 -14.69
N SER A 10 4.81 36.55 -14.96
CA SER A 10 3.54 36.84 -15.65
C SER A 10 3.53 36.51 -17.15
N GLU A 11 4.70 36.26 -17.75
CA GLU A 11 4.88 35.92 -19.17
C GLU A 11 5.10 34.39 -19.35
N LEU A 12 5.20 33.65 -18.27
CA LEU A 12 5.24 32.19 -18.35
C LEU A 12 3.92 31.71 -18.95
N SER A 13 4.02 31.13 -20.16
CA SER A 13 2.85 30.51 -20.76
C SER A 13 2.40 29.34 -19.85
N ILE A 14 1.23 29.48 -19.30
CA ILE A 14 0.46 28.35 -18.82
C ILE A 14 -0.11 27.78 -20.13
N ASP A 15 0.71 26.98 -20.83
CA ASP A 15 0.18 26.15 -21.92
C ASP A 15 -1.05 25.51 -21.36
N SER A 16 -2.19 25.65 -22.06
CA SER A 16 -3.52 25.24 -21.64
C SER A 16 -3.44 23.92 -20.86
N ALA A 17 -2.98 24.07 -19.60
CA ALA A 17 -2.77 22.97 -18.70
C ALA A 17 -4.15 22.35 -18.54
N PRO A 18 -4.32 21.07 -18.83
CA PRO A 18 -5.59 20.44 -18.69
C PRO A 18 -6.08 20.71 -17.27
N LEU A 19 -7.39 20.82 -17.10
CA LEU A 19 -8.08 21.06 -15.82
C LEU A 19 -7.65 20.12 -14.70
N SER A 20 -6.92 19.05 -15.02
CA SER A 20 -6.39 18.08 -14.07
C SER A 20 -4.85 17.96 -14.19
N HIS A 21 -4.17 18.15 -13.07
CA HIS A 21 -2.73 17.88 -12.93
C HIS A 21 -2.42 16.39 -12.69
N TRP A 22 -3.41 15.51 -12.82
CA TRP A 22 -3.27 14.09 -12.55
C TRP A 22 -3.01 13.27 -13.82
N LEU A 23 -2.11 12.30 -13.71
CA LEU A 23 -2.02 11.15 -14.60
C LEU A 23 -3.10 10.11 -14.20
N VAL A 24 -3.10 9.73 -12.92
CA VAL A 24 -4.12 8.91 -12.27
C VAL A 24 -4.62 9.66 -11.05
N GLU A 25 -5.88 10.04 -11.04
CA GLU A 25 -6.46 10.93 -10.04
C GLU A 25 -6.31 10.40 -8.61
N GLY A 26 -5.77 11.24 -7.74
CA GLY A 26 -5.52 10.91 -6.34
C GLY A 26 -4.38 9.92 -6.08
N LEU A 27 -3.77 9.33 -7.14
CA LEU A 27 -2.63 8.41 -7.00
C LEU A 27 -1.32 8.97 -7.56
N TRP A 28 -1.35 9.56 -8.77
CA TRP A 28 -0.10 9.98 -9.42
C TRP A 28 -0.31 11.23 -10.26
N SER A 29 0.48 12.26 -9.99
CA SER A 29 0.44 13.50 -10.78
C SER A 29 1.04 13.29 -12.17
N ASP A 30 0.55 14.06 -13.17
CA ASP A 30 1.10 14.00 -14.51
C ASP A 30 2.55 14.48 -14.52
N GLN A 31 3.40 13.77 -15.26
CA GLN A 31 4.84 14.04 -15.31
C GLN A 31 5.53 14.05 -13.93
N ALA A 32 4.95 13.44 -12.92
CA ALA A 32 5.57 13.33 -11.60
C ALA A 32 6.66 12.27 -11.57
N VAL A 33 7.68 12.50 -10.76
CA VAL A 33 8.57 11.43 -10.30
C VAL A 33 8.18 11.03 -8.89
N GLY A 34 8.48 9.78 -8.53
CA GLY A 34 8.25 9.34 -7.16
C GLY A 34 8.45 7.85 -6.94
N ILE A 35 8.06 7.42 -5.76
CA ILE A 35 8.38 6.11 -5.24
C ILE A 35 7.10 5.34 -4.91
N LEU A 36 7.07 4.06 -5.32
CA LEU A 36 6.17 3.06 -4.76
C LEU A 36 6.95 2.27 -3.70
N GLY A 37 6.79 2.67 -2.45
CA GLY A 37 7.50 2.13 -1.30
C GLY A 37 6.69 1.09 -0.53
N GLY A 38 7.40 0.26 0.25
CA GLY A 38 6.77 -0.68 1.18
C GLY A 38 7.63 -1.90 1.47
N GLU A 39 7.22 -2.67 2.48
CA GLU A 39 7.91 -3.89 2.89
C GLU A 39 7.94 -4.96 1.78
N PRO A 40 8.87 -5.92 1.83
CA PRO A 40 8.83 -7.07 0.93
C PRO A 40 7.48 -7.80 0.99
N LYS A 41 7.00 -8.29 -0.16
CA LYS A 41 5.75 -9.08 -0.29
C LYS A 41 4.45 -8.32 0.04
N CYS A 42 4.45 -6.97 0.03
CA CYS A 42 3.23 -6.17 0.18
C CYS A 42 2.55 -5.79 -1.16
N CYS A 43 2.78 -6.55 -2.24
CA CYS A 43 2.13 -6.41 -3.55
C CYS A 43 2.49 -5.13 -4.34
N LYS A 44 3.67 -4.52 -4.11
CA LYS A 44 4.12 -3.34 -4.86
C LYS A 44 4.12 -3.55 -6.39
N SER A 45 4.73 -4.64 -6.85
CA SER A 45 4.77 -4.97 -8.29
C SER A 45 3.37 -5.16 -8.89
N PHE A 46 2.39 -5.68 -8.12
CA PHE A 46 1.01 -5.73 -8.58
C PHE A 46 0.41 -4.33 -8.78
N LEU A 47 0.65 -3.40 -7.84
CA LEU A 47 0.18 -2.02 -7.99
C LEU A 47 0.90 -1.30 -9.14
N ALA A 48 2.21 -1.51 -9.30
CA ALA A 48 2.98 -0.96 -10.43
C ALA A 48 2.43 -1.44 -11.78
N LEU A 49 2.10 -2.73 -11.90
CA LEU A 49 1.50 -3.30 -13.11
C LEU A 49 0.05 -2.85 -13.31
N ASP A 50 -0.71 -2.65 -12.24
CA ASP A 50 -2.07 -2.09 -12.33
C ASP A 50 -2.05 -0.65 -12.86
N LEU A 51 -1.12 0.18 -12.36
CA LEU A 51 -0.88 1.51 -12.91
C LEU A 51 -0.47 1.45 -14.39
N ALA A 52 0.39 0.48 -14.78
CA ALA A 52 0.79 0.30 -16.17
C ALA A 52 -0.41 0.00 -17.07
N VAL A 53 -1.24 -0.98 -16.71
CA VAL A 53 -2.44 -1.34 -17.46
C VAL A 53 -3.41 -0.16 -17.54
N SER A 54 -3.63 0.51 -16.42
CA SER A 54 -4.57 1.61 -16.32
C SER A 54 -4.14 2.81 -17.18
N VAL A 55 -2.89 3.26 -17.06
CA VAL A 55 -2.38 4.37 -17.87
C VAL A 55 -2.37 4.00 -19.37
N ALA A 56 -2.01 2.76 -19.70
CA ALA A 56 -1.97 2.32 -21.10
C ALA A 56 -3.37 2.23 -21.72
N SER A 57 -4.36 1.79 -20.97
CA SER A 57 -5.72 1.56 -21.50
C SER A 57 -6.70 2.72 -21.26
N GLY A 58 -6.43 3.57 -20.26
CA GLY A 58 -7.40 4.56 -19.76
C GLY A 58 -8.40 4.01 -18.74
N ALA A 59 -8.38 2.71 -18.46
CA ALA A 59 -9.26 2.10 -17.45
C ALA A 59 -8.90 2.58 -16.03
N PRO A 60 -9.87 2.68 -15.11
CA PRO A 60 -9.60 3.13 -13.75
C PRO A 60 -8.60 2.22 -13.01
N CYS A 61 -7.53 2.81 -12.44
CA CYS A 61 -6.57 2.10 -11.61
C CYS A 61 -7.25 1.54 -10.36
N LEU A 62 -6.91 0.30 -10.01
CA LEU A 62 -7.56 -0.41 -8.90
C LEU A 62 -9.10 -0.44 -9.01
N ARG A 63 -9.64 -0.30 -10.22
CA ARG A 63 -11.12 -0.24 -10.54
C ARG A 63 -11.83 0.96 -9.88
N ARG A 64 -11.06 1.96 -9.41
CA ARG A 64 -11.59 3.12 -8.69
C ARG A 64 -11.03 4.46 -9.15
N PHE A 65 -9.73 4.55 -9.39
CA PHE A 65 -9.03 5.82 -9.61
C PHE A 65 -8.97 6.15 -11.10
N ALA A 66 -9.65 7.21 -11.50
CA ALA A 66 -9.76 7.59 -12.92
C ALA A 66 -8.40 7.96 -13.52
N VAL A 67 -8.11 7.45 -14.72
CA VAL A 67 -6.96 7.88 -15.53
C VAL A 67 -7.36 9.16 -16.25
N ARG A 68 -6.58 10.22 -16.08
CA ARG A 68 -6.82 11.52 -16.72
C ARG A 68 -6.00 11.70 -18.01
N ARG A 69 -4.90 10.94 -18.11
CA ARG A 69 -4.05 10.93 -19.30
C ARG A 69 -3.57 9.51 -19.60
N SER A 70 -4.13 8.89 -20.60
CA SER A 70 -3.67 7.59 -21.09
C SER A 70 -2.58 7.71 -22.14
N GLY A 71 -1.84 6.64 -22.36
CA GLY A 71 -0.81 6.53 -23.39
C GLY A 71 0.20 5.43 -23.10
N PRO A 72 1.22 5.25 -23.96
CA PRO A 72 2.18 4.15 -23.84
C PRO A 72 2.89 4.14 -22.48
N VAL A 73 3.19 2.94 -21.98
CA VAL A 73 3.93 2.72 -20.74
C VAL A 73 5.18 1.91 -21.03
N LEU A 74 6.30 2.33 -20.44
CA LEU A 74 7.56 1.58 -20.49
C LEU A 74 7.85 0.98 -19.11
N LEU A 75 8.07 -0.34 -19.07
CA LEU A 75 8.27 -1.11 -17.84
C LEU A 75 9.61 -1.83 -17.85
N PHE A 76 10.39 -1.74 -16.76
CA PHE A 76 11.54 -2.58 -16.49
C PHE A 76 11.32 -3.42 -15.23
N PRO A 77 10.96 -4.70 -15.34
CA PRO A 77 10.75 -5.63 -14.23
C PRO A 77 12.06 -6.39 -13.94
N ALA A 78 12.92 -5.86 -13.07
CA ALA A 78 14.26 -6.41 -12.86
C ALA A 78 14.32 -7.70 -12.01
N GLU A 79 13.26 -8.06 -11.31
CA GLU A 79 13.24 -9.26 -10.44
C GLU A 79 12.32 -10.36 -10.95
N ASP A 80 11.21 -10.02 -11.58
CA ASP A 80 10.25 -11.01 -12.07
C ASP A 80 10.65 -11.55 -13.47
N SER A 81 10.39 -12.83 -13.72
CA SER A 81 10.53 -13.37 -15.07
C SER A 81 9.46 -12.79 -16.00
N LEU A 82 9.78 -12.67 -17.30
CA LEU A 82 8.85 -12.12 -18.29
C LEU A 82 7.53 -12.91 -18.35
N ALA A 83 7.57 -14.23 -18.11
CA ALA A 83 6.37 -15.07 -18.05
C ALA A 83 5.47 -14.71 -16.85
N VAL A 84 6.05 -14.37 -15.70
CA VAL A 84 5.31 -13.92 -14.51
C VAL A 84 4.70 -12.53 -14.76
N VAL A 85 5.49 -11.61 -15.32
CA VAL A 85 5.01 -10.27 -15.70
C VAL A 85 3.82 -10.36 -16.66
N ARG A 86 3.96 -11.15 -17.75
CA ARG A 86 2.90 -11.37 -18.71
C ARG A 86 1.62 -11.90 -18.06
N ARG A 87 1.71 -12.96 -17.26
CA ARG A 87 0.55 -13.55 -16.57
C ARG A 87 -0.15 -12.53 -15.65
N ARG A 88 0.62 -11.72 -14.92
CA ARG A 88 0.04 -10.66 -14.07
C ARG A 88 -0.66 -9.59 -14.90
N LEU A 89 -0.05 -9.13 -15.99
CA LEU A 89 -0.66 -8.17 -16.91
C LEU A 89 -1.97 -8.72 -17.51
N GLU A 90 -1.98 -9.97 -17.98
CA GLU A 90 -3.20 -10.65 -18.48
C GLU A 90 -4.30 -10.68 -17.41
N GLY A 91 -3.97 -11.01 -16.16
CA GLY A 91 -4.93 -11.01 -15.05
C GLY A 91 -5.48 -9.64 -14.71
N ILE A 92 -4.62 -8.62 -14.70
CA ILE A 92 -5.04 -7.23 -14.46
C ILE A 92 -5.90 -6.72 -15.61
N CYS A 93 -5.55 -7.03 -16.87
CA CYS A 93 -6.37 -6.71 -18.04
C CYS A 93 -7.76 -7.35 -17.95
N SER A 94 -7.82 -8.62 -17.57
CA SER A 94 -9.09 -9.32 -17.34
C SER A 94 -9.94 -8.64 -16.27
N ALA A 95 -9.33 -8.25 -15.14
CA ALA A 95 -10.02 -7.55 -14.07
C ALA A 95 -10.48 -6.13 -14.46
N ALA A 96 -9.77 -5.48 -15.36
CA ALA A 96 -10.07 -4.14 -15.86
C ALA A 96 -10.97 -4.16 -17.11
N GLU A 97 -11.33 -5.34 -17.61
CA GLU A 97 -12.11 -5.54 -18.83
C GLU A 97 -11.47 -4.89 -20.08
N VAL A 98 -10.12 -4.94 -20.16
CA VAL A 98 -9.35 -4.39 -21.29
C VAL A 98 -8.66 -5.49 -22.07
N GLY A 99 -8.51 -5.28 -23.39
CA GLY A 99 -7.85 -6.22 -24.29
C GLY A 99 -6.33 -6.21 -24.08
N PHE A 100 -5.76 -7.34 -23.66
CA PHE A 100 -4.31 -7.46 -23.48
C PHE A 100 -3.50 -7.27 -24.76
N GLN A 101 -4.01 -7.76 -25.90
CA GLN A 101 -3.30 -7.72 -27.18
C GLN A 101 -3.09 -6.31 -27.75
N SER A 102 -3.96 -5.37 -27.41
CA SER A 102 -3.90 -3.97 -27.87
C SER A 102 -3.29 -3.04 -26.83
N LEU A 103 -2.80 -3.58 -25.70
CA LEU A 103 -2.30 -2.78 -24.58
C LEU A 103 -0.91 -2.20 -24.89
N PRO A 104 -0.73 -0.87 -24.97
CA PRO A 104 0.56 -0.26 -25.28
C PRO A 104 1.47 -0.21 -24.02
N VAL A 105 1.82 -1.39 -23.51
CA VAL A 105 2.81 -1.58 -22.44
C VAL A 105 4.04 -2.25 -23.04
N GLU A 106 5.13 -1.50 -23.14
CA GLU A 106 6.41 -1.96 -23.62
C GLU A 106 7.28 -2.42 -22.46
N VAL A 107 7.87 -3.61 -22.58
CA VAL A 107 8.71 -4.21 -21.52
C VAL A 107 10.16 -4.23 -21.96
N ILE A 108 11.04 -3.63 -21.17
CA ILE A 108 12.47 -3.75 -21.35
C ILE A 108 12.89 -5.17 -20.98
N THR A 109 13.37 -5.95 -21.96
CA THR A 109 13.70 -7.38 -21.82
C THR A 109 15.20 -7.63 -21.59
N THR A 110 16.02 -6.57 -21.50
CA THR A 110 17.45 -6.74 -21.19
C THR A 110 17.60 -7.34 -19.79
N PRO A 111 18.52 -8.31 -19.58
CA PRO A 111 18.69 -8.93 -18.26
C PRO A 111 19.22 -7.97 -17.20
N THR A 112 19.88 -6.89 -17.61
CA THR A 112 20.43 -5.89 -16.69
C THR A 112 20.30 -4.50 -17.27
N LEU A 113 19.96 -3.56 -16.41
CA LEU A 113 19.97 -2.12 -16.69
C LEU A 113 20.63 -1.44 -15.47
N ARG A 114 21.70 -0.67 -15.69
CA ARG A 114 22.49 -0.02 -14.64
C ARG A 114 22.51 1.49 -14.80
N LEU A 115 21.73 2.16 -13.97
CA LEU A 115 21.60 3.63 -14.03
C LEU A 115 22.79 4.36 -13.37
N ASP A 116 23.71 3.64 -12.73
CA ASP A 116 25.05 4.13 -12.35
C ASP A 116 26.05 4.09 -13.50
N ALA A 117 25.72 3.44 -14.64
CA ALA A 117 26.53 3.37 -15.84
C ALA A 117 26.03 4.37 -16.93
N PRO A 118 26.89 5.29 -17.44
CA PRO A 118 26.50 6.27 -18.45
C PRO A 118 25.89 5.66 -19.72
N LYS A 119 26.44 4.53 -20.18
CA LYS A 119 25.95 3.81 -21.36
C LYS A 119 24.49 3.36 -21.22
N ASP A 120 24.11 2.86 -20.05
CA ASP A 120 22.74 2.40 -19.81
C ASP A 120 21.78 3.57 -19.61
N ARG A 121 22.25 4.69 -19.06
CA ARG A 121 21.48 5.95 -19.03
C ARG A 121 21.16 6.44 -20.44
N GLU A 122 22.15 6.45 -21.32
CA GLU A 122 21.96 6.83 -22.74
C GLU A 122 20.96 5.90 -23.42
N ARG A 123 21.11 4.59 -23.28
CA ARG A 123 20.17 3.59 -23.85
C ARG A 123 18.75 3.81 -23.36
N LEU A 124 18.56 4.03 -22.05
CA LEU A 124 17.23 4.31 -21.50
C LEU A 124 16.66 5.63 -22.06
N SER A 125 17.46 6.69 -22.11
CA SER A 125 17.04 7.97 -22.67
C SER A 125 16.60 7.84 -24.13
N ASN A 126 17.38 7.15 -24.95
CA ASN A 126 17.05 6.89 -26.37
C ASN A 126 15.77 6.05 -26.51
N THR A 127 15.55 5.06 -25.62
CA THR A 127 14.33 4.26 -25.61
C THR A 127 13.11 5.11 -25.24
N VAL A 128 13.22 5.94 -24.19
CA VAL A 128 12.15 6.84 -23.77
C VAL A 128 11.85 7.86 -24.86
N GLN A 129 12.88 8.40 -25.51
CA GLN A 129 12.73 9.33 -26.64
C GLN A 129 11.99 8.71 -27.82
N ALA A 130 12.31 7.45 -28.16
CA ALA A 130 11.68 6.75 -29.28
C ALA A 130 10.23 6.37 -29.02
N LEU A 131 9.91 5.92 -27.80
CA LEU A 131 8.59 5.43 -27.41
C LEU A 131 7.65 6.51 -26.88
N GLN A 132 8.19 7.65 -26.41
CA GLN A 132 7.43 8.74 -25.77
C GLN A 132 6.38 8.25 -24.77
N PRO A 133 6.78 7.40 -23.76
CA PRO A 133 5.82 6.84 -22.83
C PRO A 133 5.23 7.92 -21.91
N ARG A 134 3.99 7.75 -21.48
CA ARG A 134 3.38 8.58 -20.44
C ARG A 134 3.90 8.22 -19.05
N LEU A 135 4.26 6.94 -18.86
CA LEU A 135 4.75 6.41 -17.58
C LEU A 135 5.93 5.48 -17.83
N LEU A 136 7.02 5.72 -17.11
CA LEU A 136 8.16 4.83 -16.98
C LEU A 136 8.10 4.17 -15.59
N ILE A 137 8.10 2.84 -15.54
CA ILE A 137 8.11 2.06 -14.30
C ILE A 137 9.42 1.28 -14.20
N LEU A 138 10.10 1.44 -13.07
CA LEU A 138 11.38 0.79 -12.75
C LEU A 138 11.22 -0.04 -11.47
N ASP A 139 11.20 -1.37 -11.57
CA ASP A 139 10.87 -2.28 -10.46
C ASP A 139 11.93 -3.38 -10.26
N PRO A 140 12.68 -3.38 -9.16
CA PRO A 140 12.87 -2.33 -8.15
C PRO A 140 14.19 -1.53 -8.33
N LEU A 141 14.30 -0.38 -7.65
CA LEU A 141 15.47 0.51 -7.69
C LEU A 141 16.78 -0.19 -7.37
N ILE A 142 16.82 -1.03 -6.35
CA ILE A 142 18.02 -1.76 -5.89
C ILE A 142 18.70 -2.61 -7.00
N ARG A 143 17.97 -2.96 -8.04
CA ARG A 143 18.49 -3.70 -9.20
C ARG A 143 19.08 -2.82 -10.29
N LEU A 144 18.85 -1.51 -10.20
CA LEU A 144 19.23 -0.53 -11.22
C LEU A 144 20.61 0.10 -10.97
N HIS A 145 21.25 -0.19 -9.86
CA HIS A 145 22.55 0.38 -9.50
C HIS A 145 23.34 -0.54 -8.54
N ARG A 146 24.62 -0.20 -8.32
CA ARG A 146 25.50 -0.83 -7.34
C ARG A 146 25.95 0.14 -6.25
N LEU A 147 25.27 1.28 -6.16
CA LEU A 147 25.56 2.35 -5.19
C LEU A 147 25.15 1.93 -3.79
N ASP A 148 25.76 2.52 -2.78
CA ASP A 148 25.29 2.39 -1.40
C ASP A 148 24.04 3.27 -1.21
N GLU A 149 22.89 2.66 -0.94
CA GLU A 149 21.62 3.38 -0.72
C GLU A 149 21.66 4.30 0.51
N ASN A 150 22.64 4.12 1.42
CA ASN A 150 22.83 5.01 2.57
C ASN A 150 23.71 6.22 2.23
N ASP A 151 24.40 6.21 1.10
CA ASP A 151 25.16 7.37 0.61
C ASP A 151 24.23 8.32 -0.15
N ALA A 152 23.84 9.41 0.53
CA ALA A 152 22.93 10.39 -0.02
C ALA A 152 23.45 11.03 -1.33
N SER A 153 24.77 11.21 -1.47
CA SER A 153 25.36 11.87 -2.64
C SER A 153 25.27 11.01 -3.89
N GLN A 154 25.52 9.71 -3.77
CA GLN A 154 25.42 8.76 -4.87
C GLN A 154 23.96 8.60 -5.31
N ILE A 155 23.04 8.47 -4.37
CA ILE A 155 21.60 8.35 -4.67
C ILE A 155 21.07 9.64 -5.27
N ALA A 156 21.45 10.81 -4.79
CA ALA A 156 21.06 12.10 -5.38
C ALA A 156 21.44 12.23 -6.86
N ALA A 157 22.62 11.73 -7.26
CA ALA A 157 23.05 11.73 -8.66
C ALA A 157 22.15 10.83 -9.55
N LEU A 158 21.72 9.67 -9.02
CA LEU A 158 20.80 8.77 -9.71
C LEU A 158 19.42 9.40 -9.87
N LEU A 159 18.87 9.98 -8.80
CA LEU A 159 17.58 10.64 -8.76
C LEU A 159 17.56 11.90 -9.65
N SER A 160 18.68 12.63 -9.70
CA SER A 160 18.86 13.76 -10.60
C SER A 160 18.77 13.37 -12.07
N TYR A 161 19.36 12.23 -12.46
CA TYR A 161 19.22 11.69 -13.82
C TYR A 161 17.74 11.35 -14.14
N LEU A 162 17.03 10.69 -13.25
CA LEU A 162 15.61 10.37 -13.47
C LEU A 162 14.75 11.64 -13.57
N ARG A 163 15.07 12.68 -12.79
CA ARG A 163 14.42 13.99 -12.88
C ARG A 163 14.72 14.70 -14.21
N GLN A 164 15.96 14.60 -14.72
CA GLN A 164 16.32 15.14 -16.01
C GLN A 164 15.57 14.43 -17.15
N LEU A 165 15.47 13.10 -17.08
CA LEU A 165 14.72 12.29 -18.04
C LEU A 165 13.23 12.69 -18.04
N GLN A 166 12.62 12.84 -16.85
CA GLN A 166 11.25 13.33 -16.71
C GLN A 166 11.05 14.68 -17.39
N ARG A 167 11.94 15.65 -17.14
CA ARG A 167 11.83 17.00 -17.71
C ARG A 167 12.05 17.03 -19.22
N ALA A 168 13.03 16.26 -19.73
CA ALA A 168 13.37 16.23 -21.13
C ALA A 168 12.26 15.61 -22.01
N PHE A 169 11.56 14.60 -21.48
CA PHE A 169 10.60 13.81 -22.26
C PHE A 169 9.15 13.92 -21.74
N HIS A 170 8.91 14.72 -20.69
CA HIS A 170 7.57 14.90 -20.10
C HIS A 170 6.93 13.58 -19.66
N VAL A 171 7.75 12.61 -19.22
CA VAL A 171 7.34 11.28 -18.78
C VAL A 171 7.19 11.23 -17.27
N ALA A 172 6.11 10.62 -16.76
CA ALA A 172 6.02 10.28 -15.35
C ALA A 172 6.97 9.13 -15.03
N VAL A 173 7.65 9.17 -13.87
CA VAL A 173 8.64 8.14 -13.48
C VAL A 173 8.28 7.56 -12.12
N LEU A 174 7.88 6.30 -12.10
CA LEU A 174 7.60 5.53 -10.90
C LEU A 174 8.74 4.54 -10.63
N VAL A 175 9.32 4.63 -9.43
CA VAL A 175 10.38 3.74 -8.98
C VAL A 175 9.87 2.89 -7.82
N VAL A 176 9.95 1.56 -7.95
CA VAL A 176 9.60 0.66 -6.84
C VAL A 176 10.78 0.53 -5.88
N HIS A 177 10.53 0.71 -4.58
CA HIS A 177 11.59 0.66 -3.58
C HIS A 177 11.16 -0.10 -2.32
N HIS A 178 12.13 -0.76 -1.66
CA HIS A 178 11.88 -1.54 -0.46
C HIS A 178 12.02 -0.69 0.81
N ALA A 179 11.05 -0.77 1.71
CA ALA A 179 11.12 -0.20 3.05
C ALA A 179 11.93 -1.10 4.01
N ARG A 180 12.46 -0.52 5.11
CA ARG A 180 13.07 -1.28 6.21
C ARG A 180 12.00 -2.06 6.97
N LYS A 181 12.35 -3.30 7.41
CA LYS A 181 11.44 -4.18 8.16
C LYS A 181 11.06 -3.67 9.56
N ASP A 182 11.90 -2.86 10.18
CA ASP A 182 11.80 -2.50 11.62
C ASP A 182 11.35 -1.07 11.87
N ALA A 183 10.75 -0.43 10.90
CA ALA A 183 10.27 0.92 11.09
C ALA A 183 8.93 0.90 11.84
N ASN A 184 8.98 0.95 13.18
CA ASN A 184 7.91 1.52 14.01
C ASN A 184 7.77 3.03 13.68
N VAL A 185 7.57 3.35 12.39
CA VAL A 185 7.57 4.72 11.89
C VAL A 185 6.15 5.18 11.80
N THR A 186 5.88 6.28 12.47
CA THR A 186 4.56 6.93 12.53
C THR A 186 4.14 7.50 11.16
N ARG A 187 5.11 7.75 10.26
CA ARG A 187 4.84 8.28 8.91
C ARG A 187 5.38 7.34 7.83
N PRO A 188 4.58 6.98 6.80
CA PRO A 188 4.96 6.02 5.76
C PRO A 188 6.29 6.31 5.05
N GLY A 189 6.59 7.57 4.72
CA GLY A 189 7.80 7.96 4.00
C GLY A 189 9.10 7.77 4.77
N GLN A 190 9.06 7.80 6.11
CA GLN A 190 10.25 7.60 6.95
C GLN A 190 10.71 6.14 7.02
N ALA A 191 9.90 5.20 6.53
CA ALA A 191 10.21 3.77 6.54
C ALA A 191 11.08 3.33 5.35
N LEU A 192 11.30 4.19 4.35
CA LEU A 192 12.12 3.84 3.18
C LEU A 192 13.56 3.53 3.58
N ARG A 193 14.15 2.52 2.94
CA ARG A 193 15.59 2.26 3.06
C ARG A 193 16.33 3.38 2.33
N GLY A 194 17.49 3.80 2.89
CA GLY A 194 18.36 4.76 2.25
C GLY A 194 18.20 6.19 2.78
N SER A 195 18.66 7.13 2.00
CA SER A 195 18.72 8.53 2.38
C SER A 195 17.34 9.21 2.38
N SER A 196 17.20 10.29 3.17
CA SER A 196 16.05 11.20 3.14
C SER A 196 15.80 11.79 1.74
N GLU A 197 16.81 11.74 0.86
CA GLU A 197 16.74 12.16 -0.54
C GLU A 197 15.65 11.43 -1.32
N LEU A 198 15.50 10.12 -1.12
CA LEU A 198 14.46 9.33 -1.79
C LEU A 198 13.04 9.83 -1.49
N HIS A 199 12.78 10.15 -0.22
CA HIS A 199 11.47 10.67 0.18
C HIS A 199 11.23 12.09 -0.34
N GLY A 200 12.22 12.97 -0.22
CA GLY A 200 12.14 14.36 -0.66
C GLY A 200 12.10 14.56 -2.18
N TRP A 201 12.59 13.59 -2.95
CA TRP A 201 12.66 13.65 -4.40
C TRP A 201 11.29 13.54 -5.07
N GLY A 202 10.36 12.73 -4.49
CA GLY A 202 9.08 12.42 -5.09
C GLY A 202 8.11 13.62 -5.13
N ASP A 203 7.42 13.77 -6.24
CA ASP A 203 6.26 14.66 -6.38
C ASP A 203 4.97 13.93 -6.00
N SER A 204 4.91 12.61 -6.28
CA SER A 204 3.86 11.68 -5.86
C SER A 204 4.51 10.41 -5.32
N ASN A 205 4.22 10.04 -4.08
CA ASN A 205 4.71 8.83 -3.48
C ASN A 205 3.55 7.93 -3.04
N LEU A 206 3.70 6.64 -3.24
CA LEU A 206 2.75 5.60 -2.85
C LEU A 206 3.41 4.67 -1.83
N TYR A 207 2.71 4.31 -0.78
CA TYR A 207 3.22 3.43 0.26
C TYR A 207 2.28 2.26 0.51
N MET A 208 2.78 1.06 0.22
CA MET A 208 2.08 -0.18 0.46
C MET A 208 2.47 -0.77 1.80
N ARG A 209 1.50 -1.15 2.62
CA ARG A 209 1.70 -1.84 3.89
C ARG A 209 0.86 -3.10 3.95
N ARG A 210 1.43 -4.16 4.55
CA ARG A 210 0.72 -5.40 4.85
C ARG A 210 0.75 -5.66 6.36
N ARG A 211 -0.42 -5.80 6.97
CA ARG A 211 -0.57 -6.25 8.36
C ARG A 211 -1.44 -7.51 8.37
N GLY A 212 -0.82 -8.67 8.57
CA GLY A 212 -1.52 -9.95 8.42
C GLY A 212 -2.12 -10.11 7.02
N ALA A 213 -3.44 -10.27 6.94
CA ALA A 213 -4.18 -10.36 5.68
C ALA A 213 -4.50 -8.99 5.06
N GLN A 214 -4.46 -7.91 5.84
CA GLN A 214 -4.81 -6.57 5.36
C GLN A 214 -3.70 -5.95 4.54
N LEU A 215 -4.07 -5.41 3.38
CA LEU A 215 -3.24 -4.56 2.54
C LEU A 215 -3.80 -3.14 2.59
N THR A 216 -2.93 -2.15 2.75
CA THR A 216 -3.29 -0.74 2.70
C THR A 216 -2.35 0.02 1.80
N LEU A 217 -2.89 1.03 1.12
CA LEU A 217 -2.17 2.00 0.33
C LEU A 217 -2.32 3.38 0.97
N SER A 218 -1.23 4.12 1.08
CA SER A 218 -1.24 5.55 1.44
C SER A 218 -0.55 6.34 0.34
N THR A 219 -0.97 7.57 0.12
CA THR A 219 -0.40 8.48 -0.89
C THR A 219 0.18 9.72 -0.23
N GLU A 220 1.26 10.25 -0.78
CA GLU A 220 1.81 11.54 -0.44
C GLU A 220 2.07 12.33 -1.72
N HIS A 221 1.64 13.59 -1.75
CA HIS A 221 1.78 14.46 -2.93
C HIS A 221 2.40 15.80 -2.51
N ARG A 222 3.28 16.34 -3.36
CA ARG A 222 3.88 17.66 -3.14
C ARG A 222 2.86 18.80 -3.28
N ALA A 223 1.87 18.64 -4.17
CA ALA A 223 0.94 19.69 -4.57
C ALA A 223 -0.55 19.28 -4.44
N ALA A 224 -0.86 18.23 -3.73
CA ALA A 224 -2.22 17.76 -3.53
C ALA A 224 -2.40 17.12 -2.14
N ALA A 225 -3.65 16.93 -1.72
CA ALA A 225 -3.97 16.25 -0.47
C ALA A 225 -3.56 14.78 -0.53
N SER A 226 -2.98 14.30 0.56
CA SER A 226 -2.62 12.89 0.76
C SER A 226 -3.83 12.09 1.22
N GLN A 227 -3.86 10.79 0.87
CA GLN A 227 -4.85 9.84 1.35
C GLN A 227 -4.14 8.74 2.15
N GLU A 228 -4.70 8.40 3.29
CA GLU A 228 -4.18 7.34 4.14
C GLU A 228 -5.14 6.16 4.21
N HIS A 229 -4.58 4.96 4.41
CA HIS A 229 -5.33 3.74 4.71
C HIS A 229 -6.37 3.32 3.64
N ILE A 230 -6.09 3.51 2.35
CA ILE A 230 -6.91 2.94 1.28
C ILE A 230 -6.82 1.42 1.38
N PRO A 231 -7.91 0.70 1.72
CA PRO A 231 -7.88 -0.74 1.86
C PRO A 231 -7.80 -1.42 0.49
N LEU A 232 -6.90 -2.38 0.36
CA LEU A 232 -6.72 -3.16 -0.85
C LEU A 232 -6.91 -4.65 -0.60
N GLN A 233 -7.35 -5.35 -1.63
CA GLN A 233 -7.42 -6.81 -1.64
C GLN A 233 -6.92 -7.38 -2.96
N LEU A 234 -6.37 -8.61 -2.90
CA LEU A 234 -6.09 -9.42 -4.09
C LEU A 234 -7.33 -10.25 -4.40
N THR A 235 -7.84 -10.12 -5.61
CA THR A 235 -9.00 -10.86 -6.09
C THR A 235 -8.60 -11.77 -7.25
N GLN A 236 -9.30 -12.89 -7.38
CA GLN A 236 -9.17 -13.76 -8.54
C GLN A 236 -9.72 -13.04 -9.79
N ALA A 237 -8.93 -12.99 -10.85
CA ALA A 237 -9.29 -12.43 -12.14
C ALA A 237 -8.90 -13.43 -13.23
N GLY A 238 -9.87 -14.19 -13.73
CA GLY A 238 -9.59 -15.31 -14.62
C GLY A 238 -8.65 -16.35 -13.97
N SER A 239 -7.53 -16.64 -14.61
CA SER A 239 -6.49 -17.56 -14.10
C SER A 239 -5.41 -16.87 -13.25
N ALA A 240 -5.52 -15.58 -13.00
CA ALA A 240 -4.53 -14.79 -12.29
C ALA A 240 -5.17 -13.95 -11.15
N LEU A 241 -4.35 -13.12 -10.51
CA LEU A 241 -4.77 -12.23 -9.43
C LEU A 241 -4.66 -10.78 -9.90
N ALA A 242 -5.57 -9.93 -9.42
CA ALA A 242 -5.50 -8.48 -9.55
C ALA A 242 -5.73 -7.80 -8.20
N LEU A 243 -5.14 -6.61 -8.02
CA LEU A 243 -5.42 -5.74 -6.88
C LEU A 243 -6.69 -4.93 -7.18
N CYS A 244 -7.53 -4.75 -6.17
CA CYS A 244 -8.62 -3.77 -6.21
C CYS A 244 -8.74 -3.08 -4.85
N VAL A 245 -9.42 -1.94 -4.83
CA VAL A 245 -9.85 -1.34 -3.57
C VAL A 245 -10.88 -2.28 -2.95
N ALA A 246 -10.69 -2.63 -1.68
CA ALA A 246 -11.68 -3.44 -0.96
C ALA A 246 -12.97 -2.63 -0.87
N SER A 247 -14.10 -3.24 -1.29
CA SER A 247 -15.43 -2.63 -1.10
C SER A 247 -15.65 -2.39 0.38
N ASP A 248 -16.37 -1.30 0.71
CA ASP A 248 -16.72 -0.90 2.08
C ASP A 248 -17.48 -2.01 2.84
N SER A 249 -16.82 -3.09 3.18
CA SER A 249 -17.11 -3.72 4.45
C SER A 249 -16.64 -2.73 5.52
N PRO A 250 -17.43 -2.43 6.58
CA PRO A 250 -16.96 -1.59 7.64
C PRO A 250 -15.59 -2.13 8.02
N ILE A 251 -14.56 -1.35 7.74
CA ILE A 251 -13.23 -1.62 8.24
C ILE A 251 -13.47 -1.57 9.74
N ALA A 252 -13.53 -2.74 10.38
CA ALA A 252 -13.20 -2.77 11.79
C ALA A 252 -11.88 -2.03 11.83
N GLU A 253 -11.88 -0.79 12.31
CA GLU A 253 -10.65 -0.04 12.53
C GLU A 253 -9.68 -1.08 13.10
N PRO A 254 -8.52 -1.32 12.48
CA PRO A 254 -7.59 -2.23 13.07
C PRO A 254 -7.41 -1.66 14.46
N ALA A 255 -7.84 -2.40 15.48
CA ALA A 255 -7.74 -1.96 16.85
C ALA A 255 -6.31 -1.42 16.93
N SER A 256 -6.19 -0.11 16.96
CA SER A 256 -4.90 0.58 16.90
C SER A 256 -4.06 -0.17 17.91
N GLU A 257 -2.91 -0.73 17.49
CA GLU A 257 -2.08 -1.42 18.47
C GLU A 257 -2.00 -0.48 19.66
N PRO A 258 -2.40 -0.94 20.86
CA PRO A 258 -2.56 -0.03 21.97
C PRO A 258 -1.27 0.79 22.06
N SER A 259 -1.39 2.10 22.07
CA SER A 259 -0.23 3.00 22.18
C SER A 259 0.68 2.46 23.30
N THR A 260 1.95 2.75 23.27
CA THR A 260 2.87 2.30 24.34
C THR A 260 2.29 2.62 25.73
N LEU A 261 1.61 3.74 25.86
CA LEU A 261 0.91 4.16 27.06
C LEU A 261 -0.27 3.23 27.39
N GLN A 262 -1.14 2.95 26.42
CA GLN A 262 -2.27 2.04 26.56
C GLN A 262 -1.81 0.61 26.87
N ARG A 263 -0.72 0.14 26.26
CA ARG A 263 -0.14 -1.16 26.54
C ARG A 263 0.37 -1.26 27.97
N VAL A 264 1.05 -0.24 28.48
CA VAL A 264 1.48 -0.16 29.89
C VAL A 264 0.27 -0.12 30.81
N GLN A 265 -0.76 0.63 30.47
CA GLN A 265 -2.01 0.71 31.25
C GLN A 265 -2.76 -0.63 31.29
N GLN A 266 -2.88 -1.34 30.16
CA GLN A 266 -3.51 -2.67 30.09
C GLN A 266 -2.77 -3.71 30.92
N ILE A 267 -1.43 -3.69 30.91
CA ILE A 267 -0.64 -4.61 31.75
C ILE A 267 -0.86 -4.28 33.22
N LEU A 268 -0.88 -3.01 33.62
CA LEU A 268 -1.18 -2.60 34.98
C LEU A 268 -2.60 -2.96 35.40
N ALA A 269 -3.57 -2.94 34.50
CA ALA A 269 -4.96 -3.32 34.78
C ALA A 269 -5.13 -4.83 35.09
N GLY A 270 -4.23 -5.66 34.57
CA GLY A 270 -4.21 -7.10 34.85
C GLY A 270 -3.43 -7.48 36.14
N LEU A 271 -2.97 -6.51 36.92
CA LEU A 271 -2.14 -6.75 38.12
C LEU A 271 -2.84 -6.23 39.36
N ASP A 272 -3.07 -7.12 40.32
CA ASP A 272 -3.78 -6.82 41.59
C ASP A 272 -2.87 -6.11 42.60
N GLN A 273 -1.55 -6.08 42.39
CA GLN A 273 -0.58 -5.54 43.35
C GLN A 273 0.34 -4.51 42.69
N PRO A 274 0.86 -3.53 43.49
CA PRO A 274 1.82 -2.55 43.00
C PRO A 274 3.07 -3.21 42.42
N VAL A 275 3.52 -2.75 41.22
CA VAL A 275 4.69 -3.30 40.54
C VAL A 275 5.78 -2.27 40.35
N THR A 276 7.02 -2.71 40.47
CA THR A 276 8.20 -1.88 40.25
C THR A 276 8.44 -1.58 38.76
N VAL A 277 9.16 -0.50 38.45
CA VAL A 277 9.58 -0.17 37.06
C VAL A 277 10.31 -1.33 36.40
N GLN A 278 11.13 -2.09 37.16
CA GLN A 278 11.88 -3.22 36.61
C GLN A 278 10.96 -4.40 36.25
N GLN A 279 9.97 -4.69 37.07
CA GLN A 279 8.97 -5.74 36.78
C GLN A 279 8.12 -5.34 35.55
N LEU A 280 7.64 -4.09 35.53
CA LEU A 280 6.84 -3.59 34.43
C LEU A 280 7.63 -3.58 33.11
N ARG A 281 8.92 -3.21 33.15
CA ARG A 281 9.81 -3.31 32.00
C ARG A 281 9.87 -4.75 31.43
N LYS A 282 10.00 -5.76 32.30
CA LYS A 282 10.04 -7.17 31.87
C LYS A 282 8.72 -7.61 31.24
N LEU A 283 7.59 -7.19 31.81
CA LEU A 283 6.25 -7.54 31.32
C LEU A 283 5.93 -6.84 30.00
N CYS A 284 6.35 -5.57 29.84
CA CYS A 284 6.07 -4.80 28.62
C CYS A 284 7.06 -5.06 27.50
N GLY A 285 8.26 -5.58 27.79
CA GLY A 285 9.36 -5.69 26.82
C GLY A 285 9.92 -4.33 26.34
N LEU A 286 9.72 -3.27 27.12
CA LEU A 286 10.10 -1.89 26.76
C LEU A 286 11.41 -1.45 27.42
N ARG A 287 12.02 -0.37 26.93
CA ARG A 287 13.18 0.28 27.58
C ARG A 287 12.74 0.98 28.85
N THR A 288 13.61 1.02 29.88
CA THR A 288 13.32 1.65 31.18
C THR A 288 12.87 3.11 31.04
N ALA A 289 13.53 3.90 30.19
CA ALA A 289 13.16 5.29 29.94
C ALA A 289 11.74 5.44 29.42
N THR A 290 11.31 4.58 28.48
CA THR A 290 9.96 4.56 27.93
C THR A 290 8.91 4.22 28.99
N VAL A 291 9.19 3.20 29.83
CA VAL A 291 8.30 2.83 30.93
C VAL A 291 8.15 3.97 31.93
N CYS A 292 9.26 4.63 32.29
CA CYS A 292 9.24 5.80 33.19
C CYS A 292 8.43 6.97 32.60
N SER A 293 8.58 7.25 31.31
CA SER A 293 7.79 8.30 30.63
C SER A 293 6.30 8.00 30.66
N CYS A 294 5.90 6.75 30.33
CA CYS A 294 4.50 6.33 30.38
C CYS A 294 3.92 6.40 31.81
N LEU A 295 4.68 5.98 32.83
CA LEU A 295 4.25 6.04 34.22
C LEU A 295 4.09 7.48 34.72
N ALA A 296 4.98 8.41 34.30
CA ALA A 296 4.86 9.84 34.61
C ALA A 296 3.59 10.44 33.98
N GLU A 297 3.28 10.10 32.73
CA GLU A 297 2.08 10.54 32.04
C GLU A 297 0.80 9.98 32.69
N LEU A 298 0.78 8.70 33.02
CA LEU A 298 -0.34 8.05 33.71
C LEU A 298 -0.52 8.57 35.15
N ALA A 299 0.54 8.95 35.81
CA ALA A 299 0.48 9.58 37.15
C ALA A 299 -0.07 11.02 37.06
N ASN A 300 0.33 11.79 36.05
CA ASN A 300 -0.18 13.15 35.81
C ASN A 300 -1.69 13.16 35.48
N THR A 301 -2.20 12.12 34.80
CA THR A 301 -3.63 11.96 34.52
C THR A 301 -4.41 11.33 35.67
N GLY A 302 -3.75 10.99 36.78
CA GLY A 302 -4.36 10.31 37.92
C GLY A 302 -4.73 8.85 37.67
N ALA A 303 -4.35 8.27 36.52
CA ALA A 303 -4.65 6.90 36.16
C ALA A 303 -3.83 5.88 36.96
N VAL A 304 -2.65 6.25 37.44
CA VAL A 304 -1.73 5.40 38.21
C VAL A 304 -1.32 6.09 39.51
N THR A 305 -1.33 5.35 40.60
CA THR A 305 -0.85 5.80 41.90
C THR A 305 0.50 5.16 42.24
N ARG A 306 1.41 5.96 42.77
CA ARG A 306 2.73 5.51 43.24
C ARG A 306 2.64 5.09 44.73
N HIS A 307 3.00 3.86 45.02
CA HIS A 307 3.11 3.31 46.38
C HIS A 307 4.57 3.07 46.77
N SER A 308 4.83 2.81 48.02
CA SER A 308 6.18 2.43 48.51
C SER A 308 6.72 1.16 47.85
N LYS A 309 5.83 0.26 47.37
CA LYS A 309 6.17 -0.98 46.69
C LYS A 309 6.16 -0.89 45.16
N GLY A 310 5.80 0.24 44.57
CA GLY A 310 5.75 0.41 43.11
C GLY A 310 4.56 1.24 42.63
N TYR A 311 4.09 0.95 41.40
CA TYR A 311 2.99 1.64 40.74
C TYR A 311 1.78 0.70 40.61
N GLN A 312 0.58 1.23 40.76
CA GLN A 312 -0.68 0.49 40.63
C GLN A 312 -1.70 1.36 39.91
N LEU A 313 -2.56 0.74 39.09
CA LEU A 313 -3.67 1.42 38.41
C LEU A 313 -4.70 1.86 39.45
N ASN A 314 -5.29 3.03 39.26
CA ASN A 314 -6.34 3.52 40.17
C ASN A 314 -7.58 2.64 40.06
N PRO A 315 -8.12 2.07 41.19
CA PRO A 315 -9.27 1.15 41.17
C PRO A 315 -10.52 1.71 40.47
N ALA A 316 -10.70 3.01 40.45
CA ALA A 316 -11.83 3.66 39.77
C ALA A 316 -11.84 3.46 38.25
N LEU A 317 -10.72 3.01 37.63
CA LEU A 317 -10.57 2.79 36.18
C LEU A 317 -10.45 1.29 35.83
N GLN A 318 -10.61 0.39 36.78
CA GLN A 318 -10.68 -1.04 36.53
C GLN A 318 -12.10 -1.37 36.08
N SER A 319 -12.31 -1.66 34.78
CA SER A 319 -13.58 -2.23 34.30
C SER A 319 -13.80 -3.62 34.96
N PRO A 320 -15.03 -3.96 35.39
CA PRO A 320 -15.29 -5.27 35.98
C PRO A 320 -15.00 -6.37 34.93
N PRO A 321 -14.51 -7.55 35.37
CA PRO A 321 -14.29 -8.66 34.45
C PRO A 321 -15.63 -9.08 33.86
N VAL A 322 -15.66 -9.25 32.54
CA VAL A 322 -16.82 -9.81 31.82
C VAL A 322 -17.02 -11.21 32.33
N SER A 323 -18.02 -11.39 33.24
CA SER A 323 -18.46 -12.68 33.71
C SER A 323 -19.12 -13.45 32.57
N LEU A 324 -18.46 -14.48 32.08
CA LEU A 324 -19.06 -15.53 31.27
C LEU A 324 -20.04 -16.30 32.17
N SER A 325 -21.32 -15.90 32.18
CA SER A 325 -22.40 -16.67 32.79
C SER A 325 -22.69 -17.89 31.92
N SER A 326 -22.15 -19.03 32.31
CA SER A 326 -22.62 -20.35 31.91
C SER A 326 -23.95 -20.62 32.58
N SER A 327 -25.05 -20.37 31.88
CA SER A 327 -26.36 -20.86 32.30
C SER A 327 -26.58 -22.25 31.72
N ILE A 328 -26.25 -23.28 32.53
CA ILE A 328 -26.83 -24.61 32.43
C ILE A 328 -28.07 -24.58 33.32
N GLY A 329 -29.26 -24.60 32.73
CA GLY A 329 -30.52 -24.81 33.42
C GLY A 329 -31.09 -26.21 33.13
N PRO A 330 -31.81 -26.86 34.07
CA PRO A 330 -32.05 -28.30 34.04
C PRO A 330 -33.31 -28.72 33.27
N GLN A 331 -33.26 -29.98 32.87
CA GLN A 331 -34.32 -30.73 32.21
C GLN A 331 -35.65 -30.72 32.98
N GLY A 332 -36.76 -30.58 32.26
CA GLY A 332 -38.11 -30.86 32.68
C GLY A 332 -38.81 -31.80 31.69
N ASN A 333 -39.11 -33.00 32.12
CA ASN A 333 -39.88 -34.03 31.42
C ASN A 333 -41.32 -33.60 31.18
N GLY A 334 -41.88 -33.98 30.03
CA GLY A 334 -43.32 -33.88 29.75
C GLY A 334 -43.72 -34.68 28.51
N ASN A 335 -44.24 -35.91 28.73
CA ASN A 335 -44.83 -36.84 27.79
C ASN A 335 -46.02 -36.23 26.99
N GLY A 336 -46.16 -36.65 25.70
CA GLY A 336 -47.40 -36.46 24.93
C GLY A 336 -47.32 -37.07 23.53
N LYS A 337 -47.81 -38.29 23.41
CA LYS A 337 -47.98 -39.10 22.19
C LYS A 337 -48.87 -38.43 21.15
N HIS A 338 -48.60 -38.55 19.87
CA HIS A 338 -49.44 -39.17 18.82
C HIS A 338 -48.81 -39.00 17.41
N SER A 339 -48.54 -40.14 16.80
CA SER A 339 -48.40 -40.35 15.34
C SER A 339 -49.80 -40.79 14.80
N PRO A 340 -50.02 -41.09 13.50
CA PRO A 340 -49.33 -40.79 12.22
C PRO A 340 -50.30 -40.39 11.08
N SER A 341 -49.85 -40.00 9.93
CA SER A 341 -50.44 -40.43 8.62
C SER A 341 -49.65 -39.87 7.44
N ARG A 342 -49.15 -40.77 6.67
CA ARG A 342 -48.87 -40.74 5.22
C ARG A 342 -50.18 -41.16 4.48
N PRO A 343 -50.35 -41.15 3.11
CA PRO A 343 -49.40 -40.98 2.00
C PRO A 343 -50.02 -40.36 0.73
N LEU A 344 -49.22 -40.44 -0.42
CA LEU A 344 -49.55 -40.56 -1.84
C LEU A 344 -49.91 -39.27 -2.60
N ASN A 345 -49.40 -38.92 -3.76
CA ASN A 345 -49.04 -39.59 -5.00
C ASN A 345 -48.38 -38.61 -5.98
N SER A 346 -47.39 -39.06 -6.72
CA SER A 346 -47.08 -38.65 -8.11
C SER A 346 -48.14 -39.29 -9.03
N PRO A 347 -48.24 -39.08 -10.38
CA PRO A 347 -47.20 -38.72 -11.36
C PRO A 347 -47.74 -37.75 -12.47
N ASP A 348 -46.89 -37.25 -13.34
CA ASP A 348 -46.93 -37.49 -14.79
C ASP A 348 -46.05 -36.54 -15.59
N GLN A 349 -45.11 -37.13 -16.29
CA GLN A 349 -44.62 -36.67 -17.57
C GLN A 349 -45.62 -37.05 -18.66
N PRO A 350 -45.67 -36.48 -19.87
CA PRO A 350 -44.71 -36.89 -20.90
C PRO A 350 -44.41 -35.88 -22.04
N HIS A 351 -43.29 -36.16 -22.69
CA HIS A 351 -42.98 -36.25 -24.14
C HIS A 351 -43.19 -35.09 -25.13
N ILE A 352 -42.16 -34.80 -25.86
CA ILE A 352 -41.73 -35.15 -27.24
C ILE A 352 -41.77 -33.99 -28.24
N CYS A 353 -40.74 -34.03 -29.07
CA CYS A 353 -40.47 -33.68 -30.48
C CYS A 353 -39.99 -32.24 -30.75
N SER A 354 -38.78 -32.07 -31.20
CA SER A 354 -38.04 -32.45 -32.42
C SER A 354 -38.29 -31.52 -33.63
N SER A 355 -37.13 -31.24 -34.28
CA SER A 355 -36.90 -30.76 -35.66
C SER A 355 -37.06 -29.26 -35.85
N GLY A 356 -36.16 -28.53 -36.40
CA GLY A 356 -35.22 -28.69 -37.48
C GLY A 356 -35.18 -27.36 -38.21
N GLY A 357 -34.05 -27.00 -38.72
CA GLY A 357 -33.82 -25.82 -39.53
C GLY A 357 -32.44 -25.18 -39.20
#